data_7d093e64ceaab57f299b0dad953c5ffd
#
_entry.id   7d093e64ceaab57f299b0dad953c5ffd
#
_cell.length_a   1.000
_cell.length_b   1.000
_cell.length_c   1.000
_cell.angle_alpha   90.00
_cell.angle_beta   90.00
_cell.angle_gamma   90.00
#
_symmetry.space_group_name_H-M   'P 1'
#
loop_
_entity.id
_entity.type
_entity.pdbx_description
1 polymer ?
#
loop_
_entity_poly.entity_id
_entity_poly.type
_entity_poly.pdbx_seq_one_letter_code
_entity_poly.pdbx_strand_id
1 'polypeptide(L)'
;EPGTVRVGMLKNNDLVLRFEDYSVSPPFRMQLSGMEVTKNIDTARPDQDTHIHLQGKTARHDSIEIKGTVRPLASPVSMNLESNIEGLELPPLSPYAIASIGRQLDSGQLDAESTLKVDNGQMDGMNKLVLKGLSISPVEGGAQEQMNEQLAMPLDKGLDMLRDTHDVIRLNLPIRGAMD
;
A
#
# COMPACT_ATOMS: atom_id res chain seq x y z
N GLU A 1 -29.48 -14.16 23.29
CA GLU A 1 -28.75 -12.89 23.24
C GLU A 1 -27.38 -13.17 22.61
N PRO A 2 -26.96 -12.41 21.60
CA PRO A 2 -25.60 -12.55 21.08
C PRO A 2 -24.61 -12.16 22.17
N GLY A 3 -23.69 -13.07 22.51
CA GLY A 3 -22.68 -12.86 23.53
C GLY A 3 -21.79 -11.65 23.20
N THR A 4 -21.62 -10.75 24.15
CA THR A 4 -20.74 -9.59 24.01
C THR A 4 -19.29 -10.06 24.21
N VAL A 5 -18.44 -9.82 23.20
CA VAL A 5 -17.00 -10.08 23.31
C VAL A 5 -16.27 -8.74 23.44
N ARG A 6 -15.53 -8.60 24.53
CA ARG A 6 -14.64 -7.46 24.75
C ARG A 6 -13.19 -7.95 24.76
N VAL A 7 -12.42 -7.51 23.77
CA VAL A 7 -10.98 -7.77 23.73
C VAL A 7 -10.29 -6.49 24.16
N GLY A 8 -9.62 -6.54 25.31
CA GLY A 8 -8.76 -5.45 25.77
C GLY A 8 -7.52 -5.29 24.87
N MET A 9 -6.53 -4.52 25.33
CA MET A 9 -5.30 -4.28 24.56
C MET A 9 -4.61 -5.62 24.27
N LEU A 10 -4.58 -6.01 22.98
CA LEU A 10 -3.76 -7.10 22.49
C LEU A 10 -2.44 -6.47 21.99
N LYS A 11 -1.37 -6.64 22.74
CA LYS A 11 -0.02 -6.32 22.29
C LYS A 11 0.68 -7.63 21.95
N ASN A 12 1.06 -7.80 20.70
CA ASN A 12 1.84 -8.92 20.25
C ASN A 12 3.11 -8.40 19.56
N ASN A 13 4.26 -8.82 20.04
CA ASN A 13 5.57 -8.47 19.51
C ASN A 13 6.07 -9.69 18.72
N ASP A 14 6.82 -9.44 17.64
CA ASP A 14 7.41 -10.47 16.76
C ASP A 14 6.41 -11.27 15.92
N LEU A 15 5.25 -10.68 15.59
CA LEU A 15 4.36 -11.25 14.59
C LEU A 15 5.04 -11.26 13.22
N VAL A 16 4.83 -12.36 12.49
CA VAL A 16 5.17 -12.47 11.08
C VAL A 16 3.87 -12.55 10.29
N LEU A 17 3.61 -11.55 9.46
CA LEU A 17 2.51 -11.55 8.51
C LEU A 17 3.04 -11.98 7.14
N ARG A 18 2.45 -13.03 6.57
CA ARG A 18 2.69 -13.43 5.18
C ARG A 18 1.49 -13.02 4.35
N PHE A 19 1.76 -12.24 3.32
CA PHE A 19 0.76 -11.83 2.34
C PHE A 19 1.08 -12.50 1.01
N GLU A 20 0.09 -13.15 0.42
CA GLU A 20 0.18 -13.78 -0.90
C GLU A 20 -1.01 -13.33 -1.74
N ASP A 21 -0.73 -12.80 -2.93
CA ASP A 21 -1.73 -12.39 -3.91
C ASP A 21 -1.57 -13.19 -5.19
N TYR A 22 -2.59 -13.97 -5.51
CA TYR A 22 -2.67 -14.81 -6.71
C TYR A 22 -3.44 -14.15 -7.86
N SER A 23 -3.92 -12.92 -7.68
CA SER A 23 -4.60 -12.16 -8.73
C SER A 23 -3.66 -11.64 -9.81
N VAL A 24 -2.36 -11.63 -9.54
CA VAL A 24 -1.29 -11.24 -10.47
C VAL A 24 -0.40 -12.42 -10.84
N SER A 25 0.25 -12.35 -12.00
CA SER A 25 1.17 -13.38 -12.48
C SER A 25 2.54 -12.77 -12.80
N PRO A 26 3.65 -13.26 -12.20
CA PRO A 26 3.70 -14.29 -11.15
C PRO A 26 2.99 -13.83 -9.86
N PRO A 27 2.58 -14.76 -8.96
CA PRO A 27 1.95 -14.39 -7.70
C PRO A 27 2.86 -13.49 -6.85
N PHE A 28 2.27 -12.44 -6.29
CA PHE A 28 2.99 -11.57 -5.38
C PHE A 28 3.06 -12.21 -3.99
N ARG A 29 4.22 -12.12 -3.35
CA ARG A 29 4.45 -12.60 -1.99
C ARG A 29 5.27 -11.59 -1.22
N MET A 30 4.80 -11.26 -0.02
CA MET A 30 5.47 -10.37 0.91
C MET A 30 5.39 -10.92 2.33
N GLN A 31 6.45 -10.77 3.08
CA GLN A 31 6.48 -11.09 4.49
C GLN A 31 6.87 -9.85 5.28
N LEU A 32 6.03 -9.47 6.23
CA LEU A 32 6.31 -8.45 7.23
C LEU A 32 6.75 -9.13 8.52
N SER A 33 7.88 -8.75 9.06
CA SER A 33 8.44 -9.28 10.30
C SER A 33 8.62 -8.17 11.33
N GLY A 34 8.72 -8.56 12.60
CA GLY A 34 8.85 -7.61 13.72
C GLY A 34 7.60 -6.74 13.88
N MET A 35 6.43 -7.27 13.53
CA MET A 35 5.19 -6.52 13.64
C MET A 35 4.76 -6.37 15.09
N GLU A 36 4.52 -5.13 15.49
CA GLU A 36 3.77 -4.79 16.69
C GLU A 36 2.34 -4.40 16.30
N VAL A 37 1.36 -5.04 16.92
CA VAL A 37 -0.06 -4.72 16.71
C VAL A 37 -0.65 -4.32 18.05
N THR A 38 -1.18 -3.11 18.13
CA THR A 38 -1.98 -2.66 19.28
C THR A 38 -3.43 -2.52 18.84
N LYS A 39 -4.34 -3.23 19.49
CA LYS A 39 -5.74 -3.30 19.11
C LYS A 39 -6.65 -3.37 20.33
N ASN A 40 -7.70 -2.55 20.34
CA ASN A 40 -8.81 -2.64 21.28
C ASN A 40 -10.10 -2.87 20.49
N ILE A 41 -10.81 -3.97 20.71
CA ILE A 41 -12.13 -4.24 20.09
C ILE A 41 -13.15 -4.47 21.19
N ASP A 42 -14.29 -3.79 21.05
CA ASP A 42 -15.48 -4.00 21.87
C ASP A 42 -16.69 -4.21 20.95
N THR A 43 -17.16 -5.46 20.84
CA THR A 43 -18.30 -5.80 19.98
C THR A 43 -19.63 -5.27 20.50
N ALA A 44 -19.70 -4.83 21.78
CA ALA A 44 -20.86 -4.18 22.34
C ALA A 44 -21.03 -2.73 21.85
N ARG A 45 -19.99 -2.16 21.24
CA ARG A 45 -19.97 -0.79 20.74
C ARG A 45 -19.42 -0.75 19.32
N PRO A 46 -20.24 -1.12 18.32
CA PRO A 46 -19.81 -1.21 16.91
C PRO A 46 -19.30 0.13 16.35
N ASP A 47 -19.79 1.25 16.89
CA ASP A 47 -19.39 2.59 16.45
C ASP A 47 -18.11 3.11 17.15
N GLN A 48 -17.50 2.29 18.01
CA GLN A 48 -16.29 2.71 18.71
C GLN A 48 -15.07 2.60 17.81
N ASP A 49 -14.21 3.62 17.88
CA ASP A 49 -12.93 3.63 17.22
C ASP A 49 -12.02 2.54 17.79
N THR A 50 -11.51 1.69 16.90
CA THR A 50 -10.43 0.76 17.18
C THR A 50 -9.13 1.42 16.74
N HIS A 51 -8.26 1.71 17.68
CA HIS A 51 -6.91 2.20 17.35
C HIS A 51 -6.05 1.05 16.86
N ILE A 52 -5.41 1.26 15.73
CA ILE A 52 -4.43 0.33 15.17
C ILE A 52 -3.08 1.02 15.05
N HIS A 53 -2.05 0.29 15.37
CA HIS A 53 -0.66 0.64 15.10
C HIS A 53 0.06 -0.63 14.66
N LEU A 54 0.49 -0.63 13.41
CA LEU A 54 1.24 -1.70 12.78
C LEU A 54 2.61 -1.16 12.44
N GLN A 55 3.64 -1.85 12.85
CA GLN A 55 5.01 -1.51 12.50
C GLN A 55 5.73 -2.78 12.11
N GLY A 56 6.50 -2.76 11.04
CA GLY A 56 7.18 -3.96 10.56
C GLY A 56 8.22 -3.66 9.48
N LYS A 57 8.90 -4.73 9.03
CA LYS A 57 9.93 -4.69 7.98
C LYS A 57 9.67 -5.81 6.99
N THR A 58 9.94 -5.58 5.70
CA THR A 58 9.81 -6.65 4.70
C THR A 58 11.06 -7.51 4.63
N ALA A 59 12.24 -6.96 4.37
CA ALA A 59 13.43 -7.79 4.17
C ALA A 59 14.70 -7.28 4.86
N ARG A 60 15.19 -6.08 4.60
CA ARG A 60 16.55 -5.71 5.02
C ARG A 60 16.66 -4.37 5.75
N HIS A 61 16.22 -3.29 5.12
CA HIS A 61 16.44 -1.93 5.62
C HIS A 61 15.21 -1.05 5.46
N ASP A 62 14.09 -1.66 5.06
CA ASP A 62 12.83 -0.99 4.92
C ASP A 62 12.07 -0.93 6.25
N SER A 63 11.20 0.03 6.35
CA SER A 63 10.23 0.14 7.43
C SER A 63 8.84 0.43 6.88
N ILE A 64 7.85 -0.19 7.49
CA ILE A 64 6.43 0.07 7.21
C ILE A 64 5.77 0.37 8.53
N GLU A 65 5.15 1.54 8.63
CA GLU A 65 4.32 1.93 9.75
C GLU A 65 2.93 2.30 9.25
N ILE A 66 1.89 1.76 9.90
CA ILE A 66 0.50 2.12 9.65
C ILE A 66 -0.15 2.40 11.00
N LYS A 67 -0.75 3.56 11.16
CA LYS A 67 -1.44 3.96 12.39
C LYS A 67 -2.75 4.65 12.08
N GLY A 68 -3.67 4.62 13.03
CA GLY A 68 -4.93 5.32 12.91
C GLY A 68 -6.07 4.65 13.64
N THR A 69 -7.28 4.91 13.16
CA THR A 69 -8.53 4.40 13.72
C THR A 69 -9.35 3.71 12.66
N VAL A 70 -10.02 2.64 13.06
CA VAL A 70 -10.97 1.90 12.22
C VAL A 70 -12.22 1.60 13.04
N ARG A 71 -13.39 1.71 12.44
CA ARG A 71 -14.66 1.21 12.96
C ARG A 71 -15.08 -0.01 12.15
N PRO A 72 -14.52 -1.19 12.44
CA PRO A 72 -14.66 -2.36 11.58
C PRO A 72 -16.08 -2.94 11.56
N LEU A 73 -16.90 -2.62 12.55
CA LEU A 73 -18.28 -3.09 12.69
C LEU A 73 -19.31 -2.03 12.27
N ALA A 74 -18.88 -0.83 11.90
CA ALA A 74 -19.77 0.19 11.34
C ALA A 74 -20.22 -0.21 9.94
N SER A 75 -21.43 0.19 9.57
CA SER A 75 -21.95 -0.02 8.22
C SER A 75 -22.44 1.32 7.66
N PRO A 76 -21.75 1.91 6.68
CA PRO A 76 -20.50 1.45 6.06
C PRO A 76 -19.27 1.53 7.00
N VAL A 77 -18.24 0.77 6.70
CA VAL A 77 -16.97 0.82 7.43
C VAL A 77 -16.38 2.24 7.38
N SER A 78 -15.84 2.69 8.50
CA SER A 78 -15.17 3.98 8.59
C SER A 78 -13.74 3.80 9.08
N MET A 79 -12.81 4.57 8.52
CA MET A 79 -11.40 4.52 8.91
C MET A 79 -10.69 5.85 8.68
N ASN A 80 -9.65 6.08 9.46
CA ASN A 80 -8.71 7.18 9.26
C ASN A 80 -7.30 6.64 9.52
N LEU A 81 -6.53 6.47 8.45
CA LEU A 81 -5.23 5.80 8.46
C LEU A 81 -4.14 6.74 7.95
N GLU A 82 -3.00 6.66 8.59
CA GLU A 82 -1.74 7.22 8.12
C GLU A 82 -0.75 6.06 7.93
N SER A 83 0.00 6.08 6.83
CA SER A 83 1.07 5.11 6.61
C SER A 83 2.35 5.80 6.20
N ASN A 84 3.46 5.27 6.69
CA ASN A 84 4.81 5.66 6.31
C ASN A 84 5.58 4.41 5.88
N ILE A 85 6.17 4.47 4.70
CA ILE A 85 6.99 3.42 4.11
C ILE A 85 8.32 4.04 3.77
N GLU A 86 9.41 3.42 4.20
CA GLU A 86 10.76 3.88 3.90
C GLU A 86 11.60 2.75 3.32
N GLY A 87 12.25 3.02 2.20
CA GLY A 87 13.23 2.13 1.58
C GLY A 87 12.69 0.82 1.04
N LEU A 88 11.38 0.73 0.74
CA LEU A 88 10.78 -0.48 0.17
C LEU A 88 11.38 -0.79 -1.21
N GLU A 89 11.95 -1.98 -1.39
CA GLU A 89 12.48 -2.40 -2.68
C GLU A 89 11.35 -2.60 -3.70
N LEU A 90 11.52 -2.03 -4.90
CA LEU A 90 10.53 -2.07 -5.97
C LEU A 90 10.48 -3.41 -6.74
N PRO A 91 11.59 -4.13 -6.99
CA PRO A 91 11.55 -5.37 -7.77
C PRO A 91 10.52 -6.41 -7.31
N PRO A 92 10.28 -6.62 -6.00
CA PRO A 92 9.23 -7.53 -5.54
C PRO A 92 7.82 -7.13 -5.96
N LEU A 93 7.57 -5.84 -6.29
CA LEU A 93 6.28 -5.34 -6.76
C LEU A 93 6.07 -5.50 -8.27
N SER A 94 7.06 -6.07 -9.00
CA SER A 94 6.98 -6.32 -10.45
C SER A 94 5.70 -7.01 -10.91
N PRO A 95 5.11 -8.00 -10.18
CA PRO A 95 3.88 -8.63 -10.63
C PRO A 95 2.74 -7.63 -10.87
N TYR A 96 2.61 -6.61 -10.03
CA TYR A 96 1.60 -5.56 -10.20
C TYR A 96 1.93 -4.62 -11.37
N ALA A 97 3.21 -4.24 -11.51
CA ALA A 97 3.65 -3.41 -12.64
C ALA A 97 3.49 -4.15 -13.99
N ILE A 98 3.80 -5.44 -14.04
CA ILE A 98 3.58 -6.27 -15.22
C ILE A 98 2.11 -6.33 -15.58
N ALA A 99 1.23 -6.60 -14.60
CA ALA A 99 -0.20 -6.69 -14.83
C ALA A 99 -0.83 -5.36 -15.26
N SER A 100 -0.34 -4.23 -14.71
CA SER A 100 -0.94 -2.90 -14.92
C SER A 100 -0.35 -2.17 -16.12
N ILE A 101 0.97 -2.22 -16.30
CA ILE A 101 1.70 -1.39 -17.27
C ILE A 101 2.63 -2.19 -18.20
N GLY A 102 2.63 -3.53 -18.11
CA GLY A 102 3.47 -4.40 -18.95
C GLY A 102 4.97 -4.19 -18.73
N ARG A 103 5.38 -3.75 -17.54
CA ARG A 103 6.78 -3.46 -17.22
C ARG A 103 7.21 -4.22 -15.98
N GLN A 104 8.44 -4.74 -16.02
CA GLN A 104 9.12 -5.26 -14.85
C GLN A 104 9.86 -4.13 -14.14
N LEU A 105 9.87 -4.15 -12.83
CA LEU A 105 10.68 -3.24 -12.00
C LEU A 105 12.04 -3.92 -11.76
N ASP A 106 13.08 -3.44 -12.41
CA ASP A 106 14.40 -4.08 -12.34
C ASP A 106 15.18 -3.62 -11.11
N SER A 107 15.01 -2.35 -10.74
CA SER A 107 15.61 -1.76 -9.55
C SER A 107 14.78 -0.59 -9.02
N GLY A 108 15.15 -0.13 -7.84
CA GLY A 108 14.62 1.07 -7.22
C GLY A 108 14.08 0.84 -5.83
N GLN A 109 13.90 1.95 -5.13
CA GLN A 109 13.32 2.00 -3.79
C GLN A 109 12.16 3.00 -3.76
N LEU A 110 11.18 2.70 -2.92
CA LEU A 110 10.01 3.54 -2.66
C LEU A 110 10.03 4.02 -1.21
N ASP A 111 9.95 5.34 -1.04
CA ASP A 111 9.44 5.93 0.18
C ASP A 111 8.02 6.44 -0.09
N ALA A 112 7.10 6.24 0.86
CA ALA A 112 5.73 6.68 0.70
C ALA A 112 5.15 7.20 2.00
N GLU A 113 4.51 8.35 1.95
CA GLU A 113 3.64 8.88 2.99
C GLU A 113 2.21 8.86 2.47
N SER A 114 1.30 8.21 3.18
CA SER A 114 -0.09 8.10 2.73
C SER A 114 -1.05 8.45 3.86
N THR A 115 -2.12 9.14 3.50
CA THR A 115 -3.29 9.34 4.35
C THR A 115 -4.51 8.78 3.66
N LEU A 116 -5.38 8.11 4.39
CA LEU A 116 -6.65 7.59 3.88
C LEU A 116 -7.73 7.77 4.91
N LYS A 117 -8.74 8.53 4.57
CA LYS A 117 -9.99 8.63 5.32
C LYS A 117 -11.10 7.96 4.53
N VAL A 118 -11.84 7.09 5.19
CA VAL A 118 -13.11 6.53 4.69
C VAL A 118 -14.19 6.91 5.65
N ASP A 119 -15.20 7.60 5.15
CA ASP A 119 -16.36 8.04 5.92
C ASP A 119 -17.63 7.95 5.06
N ASN A 120 -18.65 7.29 5.57
CA ASN A 120 -19.92 7.08 4.85
C ASN A 120 -19.74 6.50 3.43
N GLY A 121 -18.79 5.56 3.27
CA GLY A 121 -18.47 4.95 1.97
C GLY A 121 -17.70 5.86 1.00
N GLN A 122 -17.29 7.06 1.41
CA GLN A 122 -16.47 7.94 0.61
C GLN A 122 -15.00 7.86 1.05
N MET A 123 -14.11 7.71 0.08
CA MET A 123 -12.66 7.72 0.29
C MET A 123 -12.08 9.08 -0.06
N ASP A 124 -11.25 9.62 0.81
CA ASP A 124 -10.41 10.79 0.57
C ASP A 124 -9.02 10.56 1.17
N GLY A 125 -8.00 10.89 0.42
CA GLY A 125 -6.63 10.67 0.87
C GLY A 125 -5.60 11.24 -0.08
N MET A 126 -4.34 11.10 0.32
CA MET A 126 -3.19 11.56 -0.45
C MET A 126 -2.04 10.56 -0.30
N ASN A 127 -1.42 10.21 -1.41
CA ASN A 127 -0.16 9.49 -1.44
C ASN A 127 0.94 10.43 -1.93
N LYS A 128 2.01 10.57 -1.15
CA LYS A 128 3.26 11.17 -1.57
C LYS A 128 4.27 10.06 -1.75
N LEU A 129 4.75 9.90 -2.96
CA LEU A 129 5.66 8.83 -3.35
C LEU A 129 6.99 9.42 -3.77
N VAL A 130 8.07 8.82 -3.32
CA VAL A 130 9.43 9.13 -3.74
C VAL A 130 10.07 7.84 -4.24
N LEU A 131 10.31 7.78 -5.56
CA LEU A 131 10.94 6.65 -6.23
C LEU A 131 12.41 7.03 -6.47
N LYS A 132 13.35 6.21 -6.00
CA LYS A 132 14.80 6.43 -6.10
C LYS A 132 15.42 5.30 -6.93
N GLY A 133 16.20 5.64 -7.94
CA GLY A 133 16.91 4.66 -8.76
C GLY A 133 15.99 3.69 -9.50
N LEU A 134 14.80 4.15 -9.90
CA LEU A 134 13.82 3.32 -10.61
C LEU A 134 14.35 2.96 -12.00
N SER A 135 14.48 1.66 -12.27
CA SER A 135 14.70 1.10 -13.61
C SER A 135 13.58 0.12 -13.93
N ILE A 136 13.09 0.20 -15.16
CA ILE A 136 12.02 -0.67 -15.68
C ILE A 136 12.41 -1.26 -17.02
N SER A 137 11.95 -2.47 -17.31
CA SER A 137 12.12 -3.12 -18.59
C SER A 137 10.78 -3.66 -19.13
N PRO A 138 10.62 -3.73 -20.47
CA PRO A 138 9.42 -4.29 -21.07
C PRO A 138 9.35 -5.80 -20.85
N VAL A 139 8.13 -6.32 -20.67
CA VAL A 139 7.86 -7.76 -20.62
C VAL A 139 7.12 -8.16 -21.90
N GLU A 140 7.60 -9.19 -22.59
CA GLU A 140 6.95 -9.70 -23.80
C GLU A 140 5.54 -10.22 -23.49
N GLY A 141 4.55 -9.83 -24.30
CA GLY A 141 3.16 -10.27 -24.18
C GLY A 141 2.35 -9.58 -23.07
N GLY A 142 2.89 -8.54 -22.47
CA GLY A 142 2.19 -7.75 -21.45
C GLY A 142 1.19 -6.73 -22.03
N ALA A 143 0.45 -6.02 -21.17
CA ALA A 143 -0.51 -4.95 -21.51
C ALA A 143 0.11 -3.72 -22.21
N GLN A 144 1.33 -3.84 -22.68
CA GLN A 144 2.17 -2.78 -23.23
C GLN A 144 1.58 -2.13 -24.49
N GLU A 145 0.98 -2.92 -25.39
CA GLU A 145 0.42 -2.40 -26.64
C GLU A 145 -0.78 -1.50 -26.38
N GLN A 146 -1.67 -1.92 -25.50
CA GLN A 146 -2.88 -1.16 -25.17
C GLN A 146 -2.56 0.14 -24.42
N MET A 147 -1.52 0.16 -23.60
CA MET A 147 -1.13 1.34 -22.85
C MET A 147 -0.38 2.36 -23.70
N ASN A 148 0.50 1.93 -24.62
CA ASN A 148 1.19 2.84 -25.54
C ASN A 148 0.20 3.57 -26.47
N GLU A 149 -0.96 2.98 -26.78
CA GLU A 149 -2.04 3.63 -27.54
C GLU A 149 -2.79 4.69 -26.71
N GLN A 150 -2.82 4.57 -25.39
CA GLN A 150 -3.53 5.49 -24.49
C GLN A 150 -2.65 6.64 -23.98
N LEU A 151 -1.34 6.47 -23.99
CA LEU A 151 -0.40 7.50 -23.55
C LEU A 151 0.01 8.39 -24.73
N ALA A 152 0.00 9.71 -24.51
CA ALA A 152 0.48 10.69 -25.49
C ALA A 152 1.97 10.57 -25.81
N MET A 153 2.72 9.80 -25.02
CA MET A 153 4.15 9.52 -25.19
C MET A 153 4.51 8.15 -24.59
N PRO A 154 5.62 7.52 -25.02
CA PRO A 154 6.12 6.30 -24.37
C PRO A 154 6.36 6.48 -22.88
N LEU A 155 5.98 5.49 -22.06
CA LEU A 155 6.07 5.53 -20.60
C LEU A 155 7.50 5.87 -20.11
N ASP A 156 8.52 5.29 -20.75
CA ASP A 156 9.92 5.51 -20.40
C ASP A 156 10.30 6.99 -20.50
N LYS A 157 9.87 7.67 -21.58
CA LYS A 157 10.08 9.12 -21.74
C LYS A 157 9.32 9.94 -20.72
N GLY A 158 8.09 9.52 -20.39
CA GLY A 158 7.31 10.17 -19.34
C GLY A 158 8.01 10.10 -17.98
N LEU A 159 8.53 8.94 -17.61
CA LEU A 159 9.30 8.75 -16.36
C LEU A 159 10.59 9.58 -16.37
N ASP A 160 11.33 9.60 -17.49
CA ASP A 160 12.55 10.40 -17.60
C ASP A 160 12.30 11.90 -17.41
N MET A 161 11.16 12.40 -17.87
CA MET A 161 10.77 13.82 -17.66
C MET A 161 10.44 14.14 -16.20
N LEU A 162 10.00 13.17 -15.43
CA LEU A 162 9.68 13.31 -14.00
C LEU A 162 10.91 13.13 -13.11
N ARG A 163 12.00 12.60 -13.65
CA ARG A 163 13.22 12.28 -12.94
C ARG A 163 14.06 13.53 -12.72
N ASP A 164 14.48 13.75 -11.49
CA ASP A 164 15.40 14.85 -11.17
C ASP A 164 16.87 14.44 -11.44
N THR A 165 17.79 15.39 -11.22
CA THR A 165 19.24 15.20 -11.46
C THR A 165 19.88 14.16 -10.52
N HIS A 166 19.16 13.70 -9.48
CA HIS A 166 19.62 12.70 -8.52
C HIS A 166 18.92 11.34 -8.72
N ASP A 167 18.30 11.14 -9.88
CA ASP A 167 17.57 9.92 -10.21
C ASP A 167 16.37 9.67 -9.28
N VAL A 168 15.64 10.73 -8.92
CA VAL A 168 14.49 10.68 -8.03
C VAL A 168 13.23 11.19 -8.73
N ILE A 169 12.16 10.40 -8.65
CA ILE A 169 10.82 10.78 -9.10
C ILE A 169 9.94 11.03 -7.88
N ARG A 170 9.23 12.16 -7.86
CA ARG A 170 8.28 12.53 -6.78
C ARG A 170 6.88 12.66 -7.34
N LEU A 171 5.94 11.94 -6.74
CA LEU A 171 4.55 11.94 -7.14
C LEU A 171 3.65 12.28 -5.95
N ASN A 172 2.63 13.10 -6.20
CA ASN A 172 1.55 13.36 -5.24
C ASN A 172 0.24 12.91 -5.88
N LEU A 173 -0.31 11.82 -5.37
CA LEU A 173 -1.48 11.16 -5.96
C LEU A 173 -2.67 11.25 -4.99
N PRO A 174 -3.69 12.06 -5.28
CA PRO A 174 -4.91 12.07 -4.49
C PRO A 174 -5.68 10.76 -4.67
N ILE A 175 -6.26 10.26 -3.57
CA ILE A 175 -7.19 9.14 -3.56
C ILE A 175 -8.58 9.71 -3.34
N ARG A 176 -9.50 9.50 -4.27
CA ARG A 176 -10.90 9.89 -4.11
C ARG A 176 -11.80 8.86 -4.79
N GLY A 177 -12.89 8.49 -4.13
CA GLY A 177 -13.83 7.53 -4.68
C GLY A 177 -14.90 7.12 -3.68
N ALA A 178 -15.82 6.29 -4.15
CA ALA A 178 -16.79 5.60 -3.31
C ALA A 178 -16.33 4.15 -3.11
N MET A 179 -16.58 3.60 -1.92
CA MET A 179 -16.51 2.16 -1.68
C MET A 179 -17.86 1.56 -2.03
N ASP A 180 -17.90 0.72 -3.06
CA ASP A 180 -19.08 -0.04 -3.48
C ASP A 180 -19.24 -1.31 -2.63
#